data_b567734f01a1745de1e2d09dde04d8ae
#
_entry.id   b567734f01a1745de1e2d09dde04d8ae
#
_cell.length_a   1.000
_cell.length_b   1.000
_cell.length_c   1.000
_cell.angle_alpha   90.00
_cell.angle_beta   90.00
_cell.angle_gamma   90.00
#
_symmetry.space_group_name_H-M   'P 1'
#
loop_
_entity.id
_entity.type
_entity.pdbx_description
1 polymer ?
#
loop_
_entity_poly.entity_id
_entity_poly.type
_entity_poly.pdbx_seq_one_letter_code
_entity_poly.pdbx_strand_id
1 'polypeptide(L)'
;MTSYAQDPGAPDPSYLSFWRERHLCTLTTPRPDGTPHLVPVGVTYDPQARLARVIASRTSAKVRHLLAAGEEGAAVAVCQVAGPRWATLEGRARVSTDPERIAEAVRRYAERYERTPAPNPLRVVIEISLTGAMGRF
;
A
#
# COMPACT_ATOMS: atom_id res chain seq x y z
N MET A 1 -21.09 -12.64 8.31
CA MET A 1 -19.85 -13.02 7.60
C MET A 1 -18.69 -12.91 8.55
N THR A 2 -17.85 -13.91 8.61
CA THR A 2 -16.67 -13.90 9.46
C THR A 2 -15.56 -13.11 8.78
N SER A 3 -15.06 -12.07 9.43
CA SER A 3 -13.85 -11.41 8.97
C SER A 3 -12.65 -12.25 9.43
N TYR A 4 -11.69 -12.45 8.54
CA TYR A 4 -10.50 -13.25 8.80
C TYR A 4 -9.37 -12.29 9.16
N ALA A 5 -9.39 -11.81 10.40
CA ALA A 5 -8.39 -10.88 10.89
C ALA A 5 -7.01 -11.55 10.96
N GLN A 6 -5.99 -10.79 10.59
CA GLN A 6 -4.60 -11.21 10.60
C GLN A 6 -3.79 -10.22 11.43
N ASP A 7 -2.69 -10.69 12.01
CA ASP A 7 -1.69 -9.79 12.58
C ASP A 7 -0.83 -9.25 11.42
N PRO A 8 -0.78 -7.94 11.18
CA PRO A 8 0.00 -7.41 10.07
C PRO A 8 1.50 -7.72 10.16
N GLY A 9 2.03 -7.93 11.36
CA GLY A 9 3.45 -8.25 11.56
C GLY A 9 3.76 -9.74 11.55
N ALA A 10 2.73 -10.59 11.64
CA ALA A 10 2.87 -12.05 11.69
C ALA A 10 1.65 -12.73 11.04
N PRO A 11 1.42 -12.50 9.75
CA PRO A 11 0.27 -13.08 9.06
C PRO A 11 0.43 -14.58 8.84
N ASP A 12 -0.68 -15.26 8.59
CA ASP A 12 -0.64 -16.64 8.13
C ASP A 12 0.17 -16.74 6.83
N PRO A 13 0.92 -17.83 6.61
CA PRO A 13 1.67 -18.02 5.37
C PRO A 13 0.84 -17.92 4.11
N SER A 14 -0.40 -18.41 4.12
CA SER A 14 -1.31 -18.34 2.97
C SER A 14 -1.76 -16.90 2.68
N TYR A 15 -1.95 -16.08 3.71
CA TYR A 15 -2.26 -14.67 3.54
C TYR A 15 -1.08 -13.92 2.89
N LEU A 16 0.12 -14.17 3.38
CA LEU A 16 1.33 -13.57 2.82
C LEU A 16 1.56 -14.03 1.38
N SER A 17 1.31 -15.31 1.10
CA SER A 17 1.43 -15.89 -0.23
C SER A 17 0.50 -15.19 -1.22
N PHE A 18 -0.73 -14.89 -0.81
CA PHE A 18 -1.69 -14.15 -1.63
C PHE A 18 -1.17 -12.75 -1.97
N TRP A 19 -0.55 -12.07 -1.02
CA TRP A 19 0.04 -10.75 -1.25
C TRP A 19 1.29 -10.78 -2.14
N ARG A 20 1.87 -11.96 -2.35
CA ARG A 20 2.99 -12.14 -3.28
C ARG A 20 2.55 -12.44 -4.71
N GLU A 21 1.32 -12.91 -4.89
CA GLU A 21 0.74 -13.06 -6.23
C GLU A 21 0.59 -11.70 -6.88
N ARG A 22 0.73 -11.67 -8.20
CA ARG A 22 0.69 -10.42 -8.96
C ARG A 22 -0.74 -9.98 -9.19
N HIS A 23 -1.22 -9.06 -8.36
CA HIS A 23 -2.56 -8.47 -8.47
C HIS A 23 -2.49 -6.96 -8.37
N LEU A 24 -3.30 -6.28 -9.18
CA LEU A 24 -3.55 -4.86 -9.00
C LEU A 24 -4.39 -4.68 -7.74
N CYS A 25 -4.09 -3.63 -6.99
CA CYS A 25 -4.78 -3.31 -5.75
C CYS A 25 -5.50 -1.97 -5.89
N THR A 26 -6.34 -1.64 -4.92
CA THR A 26 -6.92 -0.32 -4.79
C THR A 26 -6.38 0.36 -3.54
N LEU A 27 -6.22 1.68 -3.61
CA LEU A 27 -5.81 2.49 -2.46
C LEU A 27 -6.87 3.56 -2.23
N THR A 28 -7.40 3.62 -1.01
CA THR A 28 -8.32 4.67 -0.58
C THR A 28 -7.57 5.69 0.26
N THR A 29 -7.60 6.96 -0.16
CA THR A 29 -7.06 8.08 0.61
C THR A 29 -8.17 9.10 0.87
N PRO A 30 -8.17 9.78 2.04
CA PRO A 30 -9.17 10.83 2.29
C PRO A 30 -8.77 12.11 1.56
N ARG A 31 -9.74 12.75 0.90
CA ARG A 31 -9.59 14.12 0.41
C ARG A 31 -9.64 15.08 1.60
N PRO A 32 -9.19 16.34 1.41
CA PRO A 32 -9.26 17.35 2.49
C PRO A 32 -10.66 17.56 3.07
N ASP A 33 -11.72 17.34 2.27
CA ASP A 33 -13.11 17.44 2.74
C ASP A 33 -13.62 16.16 3.41
N GLY A 34 -12.77 15.14 3.54
CA GLY A 34 -13.11 13.87 4.16
C GLY A 34 -13.73 12.82 3.23
N THR A 35 -14.01 13.18 1.98
CA THR A 35 -14.57 12.20 1.03
C THR A 35 -13.48 11.23 0.56
N PRO A 36 -13.84 9.97 0.27
CA PRO A 36 -12.85 8.99 -0.15
C PRO A 36 -12.44 9.18 -1.61
N HIS A 37 -11.15 9.00 -1.87
CA HIS A 37 -10.57 8.92 -3.20
C HIS A 37 -10.01 7.51 -3.38
N LEU A 38 -10.43 6.81 -4.43
CA LEU A 38 -10.07 5.42 -4.69
C LEU A 38 -9.44 5.30 -6.07
N VAL A 39 -8.22 4.74 -6.13
CA VAL A 39 -7.52 4.52 -7.39
C VAL A 39 -6.79 3.17 -7.37
N PRO A 40 -6.56 2.56 -8.56
CA PRO A 40 -5.74 1.35 -8.64
C PRO A 40 -4.26 1.67 -8.46
N VAL A 41 -3.57 0.79 -7.75
CA VAL A 41 -2.13 0.93 -7.44
C VAL A 41 -1.48 -0.45 -7.37
N GLY A 42 -0.15 -0.49 -7.48
CA GLY A 42 0.64 -1.65 -7.09
C GLY A 42 1.05 -1.50 -5.63
N VAL A 43 0.92 -2.57 -4.86
CA VAL A 43 1.23 -2.59 -3.42
C VAL A 43 2.24 -3.69 -3.13
N THR A 44 3.20 -3.42 -2.27
CA THR A 44 4.04 -4.45 -1.69
C THR A 44 3.86 -4.50 -0.18
N TYR A 45 3.83 -5.71 0.36
CA TYR A 45 3.59 -5.96 1.78
C TYR A 45 4.84 -6.52 2.43
N ASP A 46 5.26 -5.87 3.50
CA ASP A 46 6.45 -6.23 4.29
C ASP A 46 6.01 -6.44 5.74
N PRO A 47 5.64 -7.67 6.11
CA PRO A 47 5.17 -7.93 7.48
C PRO A 47 6.26 -7.70 8.53
N GLN A 48 7.51 -7.96 8.20
CA GLN A 48 8.62 -7.78 9.15
C GLN A 48 8.76 -6.33 9.58
N ALA A 49 8.57 -5.38 8.67
CA ALA A 49 8.57 -3.96 8.98
C ALA A 49 7.17 -3.42 9.33
N ARG A 50 6.13 -4.24 9.23
CA ARG A 50 4.72 -3.85 9.38
C ARG A 50 4.36 -2.69 8.45
N LEU A 51 4.82 -2.78 7.21
CA LEU A 51 4.62 -1.75 6.20
C LEU A 51 3.99 -2.33 4.94
N ALA A 52 3.15 -1.51 4.30
CA ALA A 52 2.84 -1.64 2.89
C ALA A 52 3.41 -0.42 2.17
N ARG A 53 3.89 -0.62 0.94
CA ARG A 53 4.53 0.43 0.16
C ARG A 53 3.86 0.57 -1.18
N VAL A 54 3.69 1.82 -1.60
CA VAL A 54 3.15 2.18 -2.92
C VAL A 54 4.10 3.21 -3.52
N ILE A 55 4.65 2.93 -4.70
CA ILE A 55 5.43 3.94 -5.42
C ILE A 55 4.46 4.85 -6.18
N ALA A 56 4.75 6.13 -6.21
CA ALA A 56 3.87 7.11 -6.81
C ALA A 56 4.67 8.31 -7.33
N SER A 57 4.03 9.14 -8.16
CA SER A 57 4.58 10.43 -8.54
C SER A 57 4.12 11.49 -7.54
N ARG A 58 5.02 12.42 -7.24
CA ARG A 58 4.74 13.57 -6.36
C ARG A 58 3.53 14.39 -6.83
N THR A 59 3.25 14.37 -8.14
CA THR A 59 2.16 15.14 -8.74
C THR A 59 0.80 14.43 -8.70
N SER A 60 0.75 13.17 -8.25
CA SER A 60 -0.51 12.43 -8.22
C SER A 60 -1.43 12.92 -7.11
N ALA A 61 -2.75 12.78 -7.33
CA ALA A 61 -3.76 13.23 -6.37
C ALA A 61 -3.62 12.53 -5.02
N LYS A 62 -3.37 11.21 -5.02
CA LYS A 62 -3.21 10.45 -3.78
C LYS A 62 -2.04 10.97 -2.92
N VAL A 63 -0.94 11.38 -3.56
CA VAL A 63 0.20 11.96 -2.84
C VAL A 63 -0.17 13.33 -2.28
N ARG A 64 -0.86 14.15 -3.06
CA ARG A 64 -1.30 15.48 -2.59
C ARG A 64 -2.24 15.38 -1.39
N HIS A 65 -3.14 14.39 -1.39
CA HIS A 65 -4.04 14.14 -0.25
C HIS A 65 -3.25 13.83 1.03
N LEU A 66 -2.23 12.98 0.91
CA LEU A 66 -1.42 12.59 2.07
C LEU A 66 -0.56 13.75 2.56
N LEU A 67 0.01 14.55 1.66
CA LEU A 67 0.77 15.73 2.04
C LEU A 67 -0.11 16.77 2.72
N ALA A 68 -1.34 16.96 2.23
CA ALA A 68 -2.30 17.89 2.84
C ALA A 68 -2.69 17.47 4.27
N ALA A 69 -2.62 16.19 4.58
CA ALA A 69 -2.92 15.66 5.92
C ALA A 69 -1.82 15.96 6.95
N GLY A 70 -0.66 16.45 6.53
CA GLY A 70 0.44 16.80 7.41
C GLY A 70 1.35 15.64 7.76
N GLU A 71 2.26 15.86 8.70
CA GLU A 71 3.29 14.89 9.08
C GLU A 71 2.73 13.62 9.71
N GLU A 72 1.59 13.69 10.34
CA GLU A 72 0.94 12.53 10.93
C GLU A 72 0.38 11.57 9.87
N GLY A 73 0.23 12.05 8.63
CA GLY A 73 -0.34 11.28 7.56
C GLY A 73 -1.84 11.08 7.70
N ALA A 74 -2.37 10.07 7.03
CA ALA A 74 -3.81 9.80 7.01
C ALA A 74 -4.11 8.32 7.13
N ALA A 75 -5.28 7.99 7.64
CA ALA A 75 -5.80 6.63 7.65
C ALA A 75 -6.15 6.22 6.22
N VAL A 76 -5.62 5.09 5.79
CA VAL A 76 -5.82 4.56 4.44
C VAL A 76 -6.08 3.06 4.49
N ALA A 77 -6.51 2.52 3.36
CA ALA A 77 -6.64 1.08 3.16
C ALA A 77 -6.25 0.72 1.74
N VAL A 78 -5.63 -0.47 1.60
CA VAL A 78 -5.38 -1.09 0.31
C VAL A 78 -6.08 -2.44 0.26
N CYS A 79 -6.62 -2.79 -0.89
CA CYS A 79 -7.37 -4.02 -1.07
C CYS A 79 -7.05 -4.65 -2.41
N GLN A 80 -6.96 -5.98 -2.43
CA GLN A 80 -6.90 -6.77 -3.66
C GLN A 80 -8.00 -7.81 -3.67
N VAL A 81 -8.49 -8.12 -4.86
CA VAL A 81 -9.55 -9.11 -5.08
C VAL A 81 -9.13 -10.04 -6.22
N ALA A 82 -9.27 -11.33 -6.00
CA ALA A 82 -8.98 -12.35 -7.00
C ALA A 82 -10.04 -13.46 -6.90
N GLY A 83 -11.12 -13.31 -7.67
CA GLY A 83 -12.28 -14.19 -7.55
C GLY A 83 -12.89 -14.09 -6.16
N PRO A 84 -13.10 -15.24 -5.46
CA PRO A 84 -13.67 -15.22 -4.12
C PRO A 84 -12.67 -14.82 -3.03
N ARG A 85 -11.37 -14.72 -3.37
CA ARG A 85 -10.34 -14.30 -2.41
C ARG A 85 -10.20 -12.79 -2.41
N TRP A 86 -9.98 -12.24 -1.24
CA TRP A 86 -9.68 -10.82 -1.08
C TRP A 86 -8.81 -10.60 0.14
N ALA A 87 -8.06 -9.51 0.14
CA ALA A 87 -7.22 -9.13 1.27
C ALA A 87 -7.14 -7.61 1.36
N THR A 88 -7.24 -7.11 2.59
CA THR A 88 -7.17 -5.68 2.90
C THR A 88 -6.09 -5.45 3.96
N LEU A 89 -5.27 -4.43 3.74
CA LEU A 89 -4.34 -3.90 4.73
C LEU A 89 -4.78 -2.48 5.06
N GLU A 90 -4.81 -2.17 6.35
CA GLU A 90 -5.21 -0.86 6.84
C GLU A 90 -4.09 -0.25 7.65
N GLY A 91 -3.97 1.05 7.62
CA GLY A 91 -2.96 1.72 8.41
C GLY A 91 -2.92 3.22 8.16
N ARG A 92 -1.82 3.81 8.59
CA ARG A 92 -1.58 5.24 8.44
C ARG A 92 -0.49 5.46 7.41
N ALA A 93 -0.80 6.23 6.41
CA ALA A 93 0.09 6.49 5.27
C ALA A 93 0.80 7.82 5.40
N ARG A 94 2.08 7.81 5.05
CA ARG A 94 2.91 9.00 4.93
C ARG A 94 3.70 8.95 3.64
N VAL A 95 4.05 10.10 3.11
CA VAL A 95 4.89 10.21 1.92
C VAL A 95 6.34 10.39 2.35
N SER A 96 7.24 9.62 1.74
CA SER A 96 8.68 9.80 1.93
C SER A 96 9.36 10.15 0.62
N THR A 97 10.28 11.10 0.69
CA THR A 97 11.16 11.50 -0.41
C THR A 97 12.58 10.99 -0.22
N ASP A 98 12.83 10.20 0.82
CA ASP A 98 14.14 9.62 1.08
C ASP A 98 14.55 8.69 -0.05
N PRO A 99 15.67 8.93 -0.73
CA PRO A 99 16.12 8.12 -1.85
C PRO A 99 16.28 6.63 -1.52
N GLU A 100 16.74 6.29 -0.31
CA GLU A 100 16.91 4.90 0.08
C GLU A 100 15.57 4.19 0.27
N ARG A 101 14.59 4.88 0.85
CA ARG A 101 13.23 4.34 1.02
C ARG A 101 12.53 4.18 -0.32
N ILE A 102 12.73 5.11 -1.24
CA ILE A 102 12.19 5.02 -2.60
C ILE A 102 12.82 3.84 -3.32
N ALA A 103 14.15 3.67 -3.23
CA ALA A 103 14.86 2.56 -3.87
C ALA A 103 14.37 1.20 -3.35
N GLU A 104 14.16 1.06 -2.05
CA GLU A 104 13.62 -0.16 -1.45
C GLU A 104 12.21 -0.46 -1.98
N ALA A 105 11.36 0.56 -2.07
CA ALA A 105 10.00 0.41 -2.60
C ALA A 105 10.01 -0.02 -4.07
N VAL A 106 10.89 0.56 -4.88
CA VAL A 106 11.06 0.21 -6.30
C VAL A 106 11.53 -1.24 -6.44
N ARG A 107 12.48 -1.68 -5.62
CA ARG A 107 13.00 -3.05 -5.63
C ARG A 107 11.87 -4.05 -5.32
N ARG A 108 11.07 -3.79 -4.30
CA ARG A 108 9.96 -4.65 -3.91
C ARG A 108 8.86 -4.67 -4.96
N TYR A 109 8.57 -3.54 -5.55
CA TYR A 109 7.62 -3.45 -6.66
C TYR A 109 8.08 -4.30 -7.85
N ALA A 110 9.34 -4.17 -8.25
CA ALA A 110 9.90 -4.94 -9.35
C ALA A 110 9.85 -6.45 -9.08
N GLU A 111 10.08 -6.86 -7.85
CA GLU A 111 10.02 -8.25 -7.43
C GLU A 111 8.59 -8.81 -7.53
N ARG A 112 7.59 -8.11 -6.96
CA ARG A 112 6.21 -8.58 -7.01
C ARG A 112 5.62 -8.57 -8.40
N TYR A 113 5.80 -7.48 -9.13
CA TYR A 113 5.13 -7.24 -10.41
C TYR A 113 5.96 -7.66 -11.62
N GLU A 114 7.19 -8.16 -11.38
CA GLU A 114 8.10 -8.60 -12.44
C GLU A 114 8.28 -7.52 -13.50
N ARG A 115 8.39 -6.28 -13.05
CA ARG A 115 8.47 -5.11 -13.91
C ARG A 115 9.31 -4.02 -13.24
N THR A 116 10.35 -3.56 -13.92
CA THR A 116 11.10 -2.39 -13.48
C THR A 116 10.34 -1.14 -13.92
N PRO A 117 9.93 -0.27 -13.00
CA PRO A 117 9.24 0.95 -13.39
C PRO A 117 10.17 1.89 -14.15
N ALA A 118 9.62 2.64 -15.11
CA ALA A 118 10.39 3.64 -15.84
C ALA A 118 10.96 4.70 -14.87
N PRO A 119 12.15 5.26 -15.15
CA PRO A 119 12.71 6.32 -14.32
C PRO A 119 11.72 7.49 -14.16
N ASN A 120 11.60 8.01 -12.95
CA ASN A 120 10.73 9.14 -12.65
C ASN A 120 11.42 10.00 -11.57
N PRO A 121 11.93 11.20 -11.92
CA PRO A 121 12.60 12.07 -10.97
C PRO A 121 11.65 12.63 -9.88
N LEU A 122 10.33 12.54 -10.10
CA LEU A 122 9.32 12.97 -9.14
C LEU A 122 8.79 11.82 -8.30
N ARG A 123 9.40 10.63 -8.38
CA ARG A 123 8.94 9.47 -7.63
C ARG A 123 9.11 9.67 -6.14
N VAL A 124 8.08 9.28 -5.42
CA VAL A 124 8.04 9.20 -3.95
C VAL A 124 7.55 7.80 -3.58
N VAL A 125 7.66 7.46 -2.30
CA VAL A 125 7.02 6.28 -1.75
C VAL A 125 5.95 6.68 -0.74
N ILE A 126 4.79 6.04 -0.84
CA ILE A 126 3.77 6.06 0.20
C ILE A 126 4.06 4.86 1.10
N GLU A 127 4.39 5.12 2.36
CA GLU A 127 4.60 4.08 3.36
C GLU A 127 3.38 4.04 4.27
N ILE A 128 2.77 2.86 4.37
CA ILE A 128 1.60 2.63 5.21
C ILE A 128 2.05 1.83 6.42
N SER A 129 2.04 2.47 7.59
CA SER A 129 2.30 1.79 8.86
C SER A 129 1.04 1.00 9.22
N LEU A 130 1.13 -0.32 9.20
CA LEU A 130 -0.04 -1.19 9.26
C LEU A 130 -0.56 -1.33 10.69
N THR A 131 -1.86 -1.14 10.84
CA THR A 131 -2.60 -1.32 12.09
C THR A 131 -3.59 -2.48 12.02
N GLY A 132 -3.94 -2.92 10.82
CA GLY A 132 -4.88 -4.01 10.63
C GLY A 132 -4.66 -4.74 9.31
N ALA A 133 -5.06 -6.00 9.29
CA ALA A 133 -5.04 -6.84 8.11
C ALA A 133 -6.21 -7.81 8.20
N MET A 134 -6.82 -8.10 7.06
CA MET A 134 -7.95 -9.04 7.00
C MET A 134 -8.10 -9.56 5.58
N GLY A 135 -8.85 -10.63 5.45
CA GLY A 135 -9.15 -11.18 4.15
C GLY A 135 -9.82 -12.53 4.19
N ARG A 136 -10.11 -13.01 3.00
CA ARG A 136 -10.58 -14.36 2.73
C ARG A 136 -9.71 -14.93 1.62
N PHE A 137 -8.92 -15.95 1.96
CA PHE A 137 -7.82 -16.40 1.11
C PHE A 137 -7.66 -17.91 1.11
#